data_67d273083b4fd9919d01098ce6799f28
#
_entry.id   67d273083b4fd9919d01098ce6799f28
#
_cell.length_a   1.000
_cell.length_b   1.000
_cell.length_c   1.000
_cell.angle_alpha   90.00
_cell.angle_beta   90.00
_cell.angle_gamma   90.00
#
_symmetry.space_group_name_H-M   'P 1'
#
loop_
_entity.id
_entity.type
_entity.pdbx_description
1 polymer ?
#
loop_
_entity_poly.entity_id
_entity_poly.type
_entity_poly.pdbx_seq_one_letter_code
_entity_poly.pdbx_strand_id
1 'polypeptide(L)'
;MKENLQNREREVATLSRELKNITLDFHIPVIQLSQLNDEMKDLRPWGERPMRDSKAIFHDSNNVVYIHEPVLSDFEEAVIKIKRDKKSVLKAREEGIKIVDLIVAKCRDGETKFRHYCYNGPRLHFQHIDY
;
A
#
# COMPACT_ATOMS: atom_id res chain seq x y z
N MET A 1 -9.21 -9.86 -25.83
CA MET A 1 -9.05 -9.73 -24.38
C MET A 1 -7.59 -9.70 -23.94
N LYS A 2 -6.77 -10.66 -24.34
CA LYS A 2 -5.31 -10.65 -24.06
C LYS A 2 -4.57 -9.47 -24.69
N GLU A 3 -4.93 -9.08 -25.91
CA GLU A 3 -4.35 -7.91 -26.60
C GLU A 3 -4.61 -6.59 -25.88
N ASN A 4 -5.82 -6.39 -25.35
CA ASN A 4 -6.18 -5.18 -24.61
C ASN A 4 -5.42 -5.07 -23.27
N LEU A 5 -5.18 -6.19 -22.60
CA LEU A 5 -4.40 -6.23 -21.34
C LEU A 5 -2.93 -5.90 -21.61
N GLN A 6 -2.33 -6.48 -22.67
CA GLN A 6 -0.95 -6.17 -23.04
C GLN A 6 -0.75 -4.71 -23.46
N ASN A 7 -1.72 -4.13 -24.16
CA ASN A 7 -1.67 -2.72 -24.53
C ASN A 7 -1.75 -1.82 -23.30
N ARG A 8 -2.62 -2.16 -22.34
CA ARG A 8 -2.74 -1.42 -21.07
C ARG A 8 -1.45 -1.49 -20.25
N GLU A 9 -0.84 -2.66 -20.14
CA GLU A 9 0.45 -2.82 -19.46
C GLU A 9 1.54 -1.96 -20.11
N ARG A 10 1.58 -1.90 -21.43
CA ARG A 10 2.54 -1.07 -22.18
C ARG A 10 2.29 0.42 -21.97
N GLU A 11 1.04 0.86 -21.98
CA GLU A 11 0.67 2.25 -21.72
C GLU A 11 1.08 2.66 -20.30
N VAL A 12 0.78 1.84 -19.29
CA VAL A 12 1.17 2.08 -17.92
C VAL A 12 2.69 2.12 -17.79
N ALA A 13 3.41 1.21 -18.44
CA ALA A 13 4.87 1.19 -18.42
C ALA A 13 5.46 2.47 -19.04
N THR A 14 4.90 2.94 -20.13
CA THR A 14 5.31 4.19 -20.79
C THR A 14 5.09 5.39 -19.88
N LEU A 15 3.90 5.51 -19.29
CA LEU A 15 3.57 6.59 -18.36
C LEU A 15 4.47 6.59 -17.12
N SER A 16 4.72 5.42 -16.55
CA SER A 16 5.61 5.26 -15.41
C SER A 16 7.03 5.75 -15.73
N ARG A 17 7.54 5.39 -16.90
CA ARG A 17 8.86 5.81 -17.36
C ARG A 17 8.92 7.31 -17.59
N GLU A 18 7.90 7.90 -18.17
CA GLU A 18 7.82 9.35 -18.39
C GLU A 18 7.79 10.12 -17.07
N LEU A 19 7.03 9.62 -16.07
CA LEU A 19 7.02 10.19 -14.72
C LEU A 19 8.41 10.12 -14.08
N LYS A 20 9.11 9.00 -14.23
CA LYS A 20 10.49 8.86 -13.75
C LYS A 20 11.42 9.89 -14.41
N ASN A 21 11.31 10.07 -15.71
CA ASN A 21 12.12 11.05 -16.44
C ASN A 21 11.84 12.48 -15.97
N ILE A 22 10.58 12.82 -15.67
CA ILE A 22 10.21 14.13 -15.11
C ILE A 22 10.92 14.36 -13.76
N THR A 23 10.97 13.36 -12.89
CA THR A 23 11.68 13.50 -11.61
C THR A 23 13.17 13.77 -11.81
N LEU A 24 13.78 13.12 -12.79
CA LEU A 24 15.20 13.28 -13.11
C LEU A 24 15.50 14.61 -13.79
N ASP A 25 14.68 15.01 -14.76
CA ASP A 25 14.90 16.23 -15.56
C ASP A 25 14.64 17.51 -14.76
N PHE A 26 13.61 17.51 -13.93
CA PHE A 26 13.18 18.70 -13.17
C PHE A 26 13.58 18.70 -11.70
N HIS A 27 14.20 17.62 -11.20
CA HIS A 27 14.58 17.46 -9.79
C HIS A 27 13.41 17.68 -8.82
N ILE A 28 12.24 17.17 -9.17
CA ILE A 28 11.03 17.25 -8.34
C ILE A 28 10.58 15.88 -7.88
N PRO A 29 10.00 15.75 -6.69
CA PRO A 29 9.35 14.52 -6.28
C PRO A 29 8.02 14.33 -7.01
N VAL A 30 7.69 13.09 -7.37
CA VAL A 30 6.39 12.69 -7.90
C VAL A 30 5.81 11.60 -7.03
N ILE A 31 4.57 11.79 -6.57
CA ILE A 31 3.81 10.78 -5.84
C ILE A 31 2.73 10.26 -6.78
N GLN A 32 2.81 8.96 -7.08
CA GLN A 32 1.85 8.28 -7.94
C GLN A 32 0.95 7.37 -7.11
N LEU A 33 -0.36 7.49 -7.30
CA LEU A 33 -1.34 6.61 -6.68
C LEU A 33 -1.75 5.52 -7.66
N SER A 34 -1.84 4.29 -7.19
CA SER A 34 -2.25 3.14 -7.98
C SER A 34 -3.07 2.19 -7.14
N GLN A 35 -4.00 1.48 -7.77
CA GLN A 35 -4.77 0.43 -7.12
C GLN A 35 -4.02 -0.89 -7.16
N LEU A 36 -4.22 -1.71 -6.13
CA LEU A 36 -3.68 -3.06 -6.06
C LEU A 36 -4.58 -4.04 -6.82
N ASN A 37 -4.00 -5.17 -7.20
CA ASN A 37 -4.72 -6.27 -7.81
C ASN A 37 -5.73 -6.88 -6.83
N ASP A 38 -6.97 -7.11 -7.26
CA ASP A 38 -8.05 -7.71 -6.45
C ASP A 38 -7.71 -9.09 -5.89
N GLU A 39 -6.84 -9.84 -6.55
CA GLU A 39 -6.37 -11.16 -6.06
C GLU A 39 -5.64 -11.06 -4.71
N MET A 40 -5.16 -9.88 -4.35
CA MET A 40 -4.38 -9.64 -3.15
C MET A 40 -5.17 -9.01 -1.99
N LYS A 41 -6.48 -8.80 -2.14
CA LYS A 41 -7.29 -8.05 -1.15
C LYS A 41 -7.29 -8.64 0.26
N ASP A 42 -7.20 -9.96 0.38
CA ASP A 42 -7.22 -10.68 1.66
C ASP A 42 -5.82 -11.01 2.18
N LEU A 43 -4.77 -10.62 1.46
CA LEU A 43 -3.38 -10.89 1.80
C LEU A 43 -2.62 -9.58 2.01
N ARG A 44 -1.69 -9.59 2.96
CA ARG A 44 -0.78 -8.45 3.14
C ARG A 44 0.06 -8.27 1.87
N PRO A 45 -0.06 -7.13 1.17
CA PRO A 45 0.69 -6.90 -0.05
C PRO A 45 2.18 -6.79 0.25
N TRP A 46 3.01 -7.45 -0.56
CA TRP A 46 4.45 -7.45 -0.41
C TRP A 46 5.13 -7.62 -1.77
N GLY A 47 6.30 -7.00 -1.95
CA GLY A 47 7.03 -7.06 -3.21
C GLY A 47 6.27 -6.42 -4.38
N GLU A 48 6.55 -6.87 -5.60
CA GLU A 48 5.93 -6.36 -6.83
C GLU A 48 4.61 -7.03 -7.22
N ARG A 49 4.30 -8.18 -6.64
CA ARG A 49 3.14 -9.01 -7.01
C ARG A 49 1.80 -8.28 -6.91
N PRO A 50 1.55 -7.43 -5.91
CA PRO A 50 0.31 -6.67 -5.83
C PRO A 50 0.08 -5.71 -7.00
N MET A 51 1.14 -5.36 -7.72
CA MET A 51 1.13 -4.48 -8.89
C MET A 51 1.30 -5.26 -10.19
N ARG A 52 0.67 -6.43 -10.30
CA ARG A 52 0.84 -7.37 -11.43
C ARG A 52 0.71 -6.72 -12.81
N ASP A 53 -0.31 -5.88 -13.00
CA ASP A 53 -0.56 -5.19 -14.26
C ASP A 53 0.27 -3.89 -14.41
N SER A 54 1.05 -3.57 -13.39
CA SER A 54 1.79 -2.32 -13.27
C SER A 54 3.19 -2.53 -12.68
N LYS A 55 3.83 -3.65 -12.98
CA LYS A 55 5.18 -3.97 -12.49
C LYS A 55 6.20 -2.87 -12.81
N ALA A 56 6.03 -2.20 -13.94
CA ALA A 56 6.88 -1.07 -14.32
C ALA A 56 6.84 0.05 -13.28
N ILE A 57 5.67 0.33 -12.68
CA ILE A 57 5.54 1.33 -11.62
C ILE A 57 6.42 0.95 -10.43
N PHE A 58 6.39 -0.31 -10.02
CA PHE A 58 7.23 -0.80 -8.93
C PHE A 58 8.72 -0.66 -9.26
N HIS A 59 9.13 -1.05 -10.46
CA HIS A 59 10.53 -0.99 -10.88
C HIS A 59 11.05 0.44 -11.04
N ASP A 60 10.25 1.34 -11.59
CA ASP A 60 10.63 2.73 -11.82
C ASP A 60 10.59 3.59 -10.56
N SER A 61 9.80 3.21 -9.56
CA SER A 61 9.67 3.96 -8.31
C SER A 61 10.88 3.81 -7.40
N ASN A 62 11.27 4.86 -6.72
CA ASN A 62 12.31 4.81 -5.69
C ASN A 62 11.79 4.19 -4.40
N ASN A 63 10.55 4.51 -4.04
CA ASN A 63 9.87 4.01 -2.86
C ASN A 63 8.48 3.53 -3.25
N VAL A 64 8.05 2.43 -2.66
CA VAL A 64 6.68 1.91 -2.82
C VAL A 64 6.11 1.63 -1.45
N VAL A 65 4.96 2.24 -1.17
CA VAL A 65 4.23 2.05 0.08
C VAL A 65 2.85 1.50 -0.25
N TYR A 66 2.52 0.36 0.31
CA TYR A 66 1.17 -0.19 0.25
C TYR A 66 0.40 0.19 1.50
N ILE A 67 -0.89 0.45 1.32
CA ILE A 67 -1.85 0.68 2.40
C ILE A 67 -2.78 -0.53 2.40
N HIS A 68 -2.85 -1.23 3.54
CA HIS A 68 -3.60 -2.46 3.66
C HIS A 68 -4.41 -2.49 4.96
N GLU A 69 -5.68 -2.84 4.86
CA GLU A 69 -6.49 -3.16 6.04
C GLU A 69 -6.31 -4.65 6.35
N PRO A 70 -5.68 -5.01 7.50
CA PRO A 70 -5.49 -6.41 7.85
C PRO A 70 -6.82 -7.10 8.08
N VAL A 71 -6.93 -8.32 7.53
CA VAL A 71 -8.10 -9.17 7.65
C VAL A 71 -7.67 -10.58 8.06
N LEU A 72 -8.59 -11.37 8.59
CA LEU A 72 -8.34 -12.75 9.01
C LEU A 72 -7.12 -12.88 9.95
N SER A 73 -6.15 -13.70 9.59
CA SER A 73 -4.93 -13.92 10.40
C SER A 73 -4.10 -12.66 10.62
N ASP A 74 -4.01 -11.79 9.62
CA ASP A 74 -3.28 -10.53 9.71
C ASP A 74 -3.93 -9.58 10.73
N PHE A 75 -5.26 -9.59 10.81
CA PHE A 75 -6.00 -8.82 11.80
C PHE A 75 -5.72 -9.31 13.23
N GLU A 76 -5.76 -10.62 13.46
CA GLU A 76 -5.45 -11.23 14.76
C GLU A 76 -4.02 -10.88 15.20
N GLU A 77 -3.06 -11.02 14.29
CA GLU A 77 -1.67 -10.66 14.52
C GLU A 77 -1.53 -9.17 14.88
N ALA A 78 -2.21 -8.29 14.15
CA ALA A 78 -2.18 -6.86 14.39
C ALA A 78 -2.73 -6.51 15.79
N VAL A 79 -3.86 -7.09 16.17
CA VAL A 79 -4.48 -6.86 17.50
C VAL A 79 -3.54 -7.26 18.63
N ILE A 80 -2.90 -8.42 18.51
CA ILE A 80 -1.91 -8.89 19.49
C ILE A 80 -0.73 -7.93 19.55
N LYS A 81 -0.21 -7.54 18.42
CA LYS A 81 0.99 -6.71 18.32
C LYS A 81 0.80 -5.31 18.90
N ILE A 82 -0.35 -4.69 18.66
CA ILE A 82 -0.68 -3.37 19.23
C ILE A 82 -1.10 -3.42 20.69
N LYS A 83 -1.19 -4.61 21.29
CA LYS A 83 -1.54 -4.84 22.69
C LYS A 83 -2.87 -4.19 23.11
N ARG A 84 -3.87 -4.30 22.22
CA ARG A 84 -5.23 -3.79 22.47
C ARG A 84 -6.21 -4.93 22.67
N ASP A 85 -7.30 -4.65 23.39
CA ASP A 85 -8.39 -5.59 23.54
C ASP A 85 -9.16 -5.76 22.21
N LYS A 86 -9.32 -7.01 21.78
CA LYS A 86 -9.98 -7.33 20.50
C LYS A 86 -11.41 -6.78 20.40
N LYS A 87 -12.18 -6.85 21.50
CA LYS A 87 -13.57 -6.33 21.51
C LYS A 87 -13.59 -4.82 21.27
N SER A 88 -12.69 -4.09 21.91
CA SER A 88 -12.58 -2.64 21.74
C SER A 88 -12.16 -2.28 20.30
N VAL A 89 -11.25 -3.02 19.71
CA VAL A 89 -10.82 -2.82 18.31
C VAL A 89 -11.96 -3.09 17.35
N LEU A 90 -12.72 -4.17 17.53
CA LEU A 90 -13.88 -4.49 16.69
C LEU A 90 -14.99 -3.45 16.82
N LYS A 91 -15.24 -2.96 18.03
CA LYS A 91 -16.23 -1.88 18.26
C LYS A 91 -15.80 -0.59 17.56
N ALA A 92 -14.55 -0.20 17.68
CA ALA A 92 -14.01 0.96 16.99
C ALA A 92 -14.11 0.83 15.45
N ARG A 93 -13.91 -0.38 14.93
CA ARG A 93 -14.06 -0.67 13.51
C ARG A 93 -15.48 -0.43 13.00
N GLU A 94 -16.49 -0.78 13.78
CA GLU A 94 -17.90 -0.48 13.47
C GLU A 94 -18.16 1.03 13.39
N GLU A 95 -17.42 1.83 14.14
CA GLU A 95 -17.47 3.30 14.14
C GLU A 95 -16.59 3.93 13.03
N GLY A 96 -15.97 3.12 12.19
CA GLY A 96 -15.10 3.58 11.11
C GLY A 96 -13.65 3.85 11.50
N ILE A 97 -13.24 3.40 12.70
CA ILE A 97 -11.86 3.51 13.19
C ILE A 97 -11.20 2.14 13.02
N LYS A 98 -10.20 2.07 12.14
CA LYS A 98 -9.60 0.81 11.71
C LYS A 98 -8.10 0.75 12.00
N ILE A 99 -7.58 -0.47 12.09
CA ILE A 99 -6.15 -0.72 11.96
C ILE A 99 -5.82 -0.72 10.47
N VAL A 100 -4.79 -0.01 10.09
CA VAL A 100 -4.29 0.03 8.71
C VAL A 100 -2.77 -0.17 8.74
N ASP A 101 -2.29 -1.08 7.90
CA ASP A 101 -0.86 -1.32 7.74
C ASP A 101 -0.31 -0.39 6.66
N LEU A 102 0.75 0.32 6.97
CA LEU A 102 1.61 0.98 5.99
C LEU A 102 2.81 0.08 5.76
N ILE A 103 2.93 -0.42 4.53
CA ILE A 103 3.94 -1.41 4.15
C ILE A 103 4.92 -0.76 3.19
N VAL A 104 6.14 -0.53 3.64
CA VAL A 104 7.23 -0.05 2.79
C VAL A 104 7.79 -1.26 2.04
N ALA A 105 7.26 -1.51 0.85
CA ALA A 105 7.61 -2.67 0.03
C ALA A 105 8.89 -2.46 -0.77
N LYS A 106 9.23 -1.21 -1.06
CA LYS A 106 10.48 -0.81 -1.71
C LYS A 106 10.96 0.49 -1.11
N CYS A 107 12.22 0.54 -0.73
CA CYS A 107 12.87 1.76 -0.25
C CYS A 107 14.32 1.77 -0.73
N ARG A 108 14.65 2.71 -1.63
CA ARG A 108 15.98 2.80 -2.24
C ARG A 108 17.08 3.05 -1.22
N ASP A 109 16.83 3.92 -0.26
CA ASP A 109 17.82 4.38 0.71
C ASP A 109 17.55 3.87 2.14
N GLY A 110 16.72 2.85 2.31
CA GLY A 110 16.33 2.33 3.62
C GLY A 110 15.89 0.89 3.60
N GLU A 111 15.18 0.50 4.64
CA GLU A 111 14.71 -0.86 4.85
C GLU A 111 13.23 -1.04 4.46
N THR A 112 12.90 -2.22 3.98
CA THR A 112 11.52 -2.64 3.80
C THR A 112 10.96 -3.09 5.15
N LYS A 113 9.80 -2.57 5.53
CA LYS A 113 9.11 -2.91 6.77
C LYS A 113 7.64 -2.50 6.72
N PHE A 114 6.86 -2.94 7.66
CA PHE A 114 5.50 -2.45 7.83
C PHE A 114 5.23 -2.07 9.27
N ARG A 115 4.21 -1.22 9.45
CA ARG A 115 3.77 -0.79 10.76
C ARG A 115 2.25 -0.60 10.78
N HIS A 116 1.65 -0.90 11.92
CA HIS A 116 0.23 -0.68 12.15
C HIS A 116 -0.05 0.77 12.55
N TYR A 117 -1.08 1.34 11.94
CA TYR A 117 -1.62 2.66 12.25
C TYR A 117 -3.10 2.56 12.54
N CYS A 118 -3.60 3.53 13.28
CA CYS A 118 -5.04 3.74 13.44
C CYS A 118 -5.52 4.72 12.37
N TYR A 119 -6.53 4.33 11.61
CA TYR A 119 -7.17 5.21 10.63
C TYR A 119 -8.58 5.55 11.09
N ASN A 120 -8.82 6.83 11.33
CA ASN A 120 -10.14 7.35 11.64
C ASN A 120 -10.81 7.80 10.34
N GLY A 121 -11.69 6.95 9.79
CA GLY A 121 -12.38 7.20 8.53
C GLY A 121 -13.22 8.47 8.54
N PRO A 122 -14.10 8.69 9.55
CA PRO A 122 -14.91 9.90 9.63
C PRO A 122 -14.12 11.21 9.66
N ARG A 123 -12.90 11.18 10.17
CA ARG A 123 -12.02 12.36 10.24
C ARG A 123 -10.93 12.36 9.17
N LEU A 124 -10.85 11.34 8.33
CA LEU A 124 -9.79 11.15 7.34
C LEU A 124 -8.38 11.32 7.95
N HIS A 125 -8.14 10.72 9.09
CA HIS A 125 -6.94 10.93 9.89
C HIS A 125 -6.23 9.62 10.20
N PHE A 126 -4.92 9.56 9.93
CA PHE A 126 -4.04 8.50 10.37
C PHE A 126 -3.37 8.89 11.68
N GLN A 127 -3.40 7.99 12.64
CA GLN A 127 -2.76 8.16 13.93
C GLN A 127 -1.77 7.05 14.20
N HIS A 128 -0.59 7.43 14.67
CA HIS A 128 0.43 6.49 15.10
C HIS A 128 -0.06 5.69 16.32
N ILE A 129 0.26 4.41 16.34
CA ILE A 129 0.00 3.53 17.49
C ILE A 129 1.34 3.22 18.14
N ASP A 130 1.47 3.57 19.41
CA ASP A 130 2.62 3.20 20.24
C ASP A 130 2.49 1.75 20.71
N TYR A 131 3.45 0.90 20.33
CA TYR A 131 3.49 -0.51 20.74
C TYR A 131 4.90 -1.08 20.71
#